data_c314523de8ea1c4c3be01b08a779a342
#
_entry.id   c314523de8ea1c4c3be01b08a779a342
#
_cell.length_a   1.000
_cell.length_b   1.000
_cell.length_c   1.000
_cell.angle_alpha   90.00
_cell.angle_beta   90.00
_cell.angle_gamma   90.00
#
_symmetry.space_group_name_H-M   'P 1'
#
loop_
_entity.id
_entity.type
_entity.pdbx_description
1 polymer ?
#
loop_
_entity_poly.entity_id
_entity_poly.type
_entity_poly.pdbx_seq_one_letter_code
_entity_poly.pdbx_strand_id
1 'polypeptide(L)'
;MKKLLFMLFCAMATMGASAQDGKLSVNAGFLFPSSLNATVGYEHPLAYGNAVEVFGEVGNHWQEPDFWKGYYWDGGIVYKFRLVRYKNALLRFRFGPHFGSTQRKFFFGIEGGLEYSHVFRNGWEFSIIQKNNVNFLHGDTFRNGLLLGVKVPF
;
A
#
# COMPACT_ATOMS: atom_id res chain seq x y z
N MET A 1 22.66 2.16 -8.29
CA MET A 1 21.54 1.56 -7.56
C MET A 1 21.54 1.90 -6.06
N LYS A 2 22.65 1.66 -5.30
CA LYS A 2 22.72 1.99 -3.85
C LYS A 2 22.47 3.46 -3.53
N LYS A 3 22.98 4.39 -4.38
CA LYS A 3 22.79 5.85 -4.21
C LYS A 3 21.33 6.28 -4.39
N LEU A 4 20.61 5.65 -5.32
CA LEU A 4 19.19 5.95 -5.57
C LEU A 4 18.31 5.49 -4.41
N LEU A 5 18.61 4.31 -3.84
CA LEU A 5 17.92 3.77 -2.66
C LEU A 5 18.16 4.67 -1.43
N PHE A 6 19.38 5.17 -1.26
CA PHE A 6 19.73 6.08 -0.19
C PHE A 6 19.05 7.45 -0.35
N MET A 7 18.98 7.99 -1.57
CA MET A 7 18.23 9.23 -1.85
C MET A 7 16.72 9.06 -1.59
N LEU A 8 16.13 7.92 -1.96
CA LEU A 8 14.73 7.61 -1.69
C LEU A 8 14.47 7.51 -0.17
N PHE A 9 15.38 6.87 0.57
CA PHE A 9 15.30 6.76 2.02
C PHE A 9 15.46 8.14 2.70
N CYS A 10 16.39 8.98 2.24
CA CYS A 10 16.57 10.35 2.74
C CYS A 10 15.35 11.23 2.39
N ALA A 11 14.76 11.09 1.20
CA ALA A 11 13.56 11.82 0.83
C ALA A 11 12.35 11.43 1.71
N MET A 12 12.19 10.14 2.02
CA MET A 12 11.17 9.68 2.96
C MET A 12 11.41 10.18 4.39
N ALA A 13 12.67 10.21 4.84
CA ALA A 13 13.04 10.71 6.17
C ALA A 13 12.80 12.21 6.31
N THR A 14 13.04 13.00 5.25
CA THR A 14 12.78 14.44 5.27
C THR A 14 11.30 14.81 5.20
N MET A 15 10.47 13.98 4.56
CA MET A 15 9.01 14.15 4.57
C MET A 15 8.42 13.91 5.97
N GLY A 16 9.00 13.00 6.76
CA GLY A 16 8.58 12.74 8.15
C GLY A 16 8.82 13.90 9.12
N ALA A 17 9.82 14.74 8.87
CA ALA A 17 10.17 15.84 9.77
C ALA A 17 9.19 17.03 9.75
N SER A 18 8.26 17.08 8.80
CA SER A 18 7.28 18.17 8.65
C SER A 18 5.83 17.76 8.94
N ALA A 19 5.57 16.50 9.21
CA ALA A 19 4.21 15.96 9.32
C ALA A 19 3.94 15.50 10.76
N GLN A 20 3.45 16.40 11.58
CA GLN A 20 3.06 16.11 12.98
C GLN A 20 1.92 15.09 13.13
N ASP A 21 1.27 14.67 12.02
CA ASP A 21 0.11 13.78 12.03
C ASP A 21 0.21 12.59 11.04
N GLY A 22 1.39 12.32 10.49
CA GLY A 22 1.60 11.23 9.54
C GLY A 22 1.56 9.85 10.20
N LYS A 23 1.27 8.80 9.41
CA LYS A 23 1.30 7.41 9.85
C LYS A 23 2.13 6.57 8.91
N LEU A 24 3.01 5.77 9.48
CA LEU A 24 3.71 4.71 8.75
C LEU A 24 2.83 3.46 8.75
N SER A 25 2.53 2.93 7.58
CA SER A 25 1.76 1.69 7.42
C SER A 25 2.66 0.55 6.98
N VAL A 26 2.48 -0.60 7.58
CA VAL A 26 3.10 -1.86 7.15
C VAL A 26 1.99 -2.90 7.02
N ASN A 27 1.84 -3.46 5.83
CA ASN A 27 0.79 -4.42 5.55
C ASN A 27 1.40 -5.65 4.86
N ALA A 28 0.81 -6.81 5.09
CA ALA A 28 1.16 -8.04 4.39
C ALA A 28 -0.10 -8.85 4.11
N GLY A 29 -0.08 -9.62 3.05
CA GLY A 29 -1.21 -10.45 2.67
C GLY A 29 -1.00 -11.19 1.36
N PHE A 30 -2.10 -11.51 0.73
CA PHE A 30 -2.08 -12.22 -0.55
C PHE A 30 -2.98 -11.55 -1.57
N LEU A 31 -2.53 -11.59 -2.82
CA LEU A 31 -3.30 -11.19 -3.99
C LEU A 31 -3.52 -12.40 -4.90
N PHE A 32 -4.78 -12.62 -5.26
CA PHE A 32 -5.11 -13.60 -6.29
C PHE A 32 -4.71 -13.10 -7.68
N PRO A 33 -4.30 -13.99 -8.60
CA PRO A 33 -4.41 -15.45 -8.45
C PRO A 33 -3.31 -16.11 -7.61
N SER A 34 -2.15 -15.51 -7.37
CA SER A 34 -1.05 -16.33 -6.84
C SER A 34 0.12 -15.54 -6.25
N SER A 35 -0.12 -14.42 -5.57
CA SER A 35 1.00 -13.68 -4.98
C SER A 35 0.86 -13.39 -3.49
N LEU A 36 1.97 -13.58 -2.76
CA LEU A 36 2.18 -12.97 -1.46
C LEU A 36 2.76 -11.59 -1.65
N ASN A 37 2.32 -10.63 -0.85
CA ASN A 37 2.84 -9.28 -0.90
C ASN A 37 3.05 -8.66 0.48
N ALA A 38 3.96 -7.70 0.51
CA ALA A 38 4.19 -6.83 1.65
C ALA A 38 4.25 -5.39 1.15
N THR A 39 3.58 -4.48 1.86
CA THR A 39 3.46 -3.08 1.51
C THR A 39 3.95 -2.23 2.68
N VAL A 40 4.74 -1.22 2.36
CA VAL A 40 5.09 -0.14 3.30
C VAL A 40 4.59 1.16 2.72
N GLY A 41 3.92 1.97 3.52
CA GLY A 41 3.34 3.23 3.08
C GLY A 41 3.46 4.33 4.13
N TYR A 42 3.39 5.55 3.63
CA TYR A 42 3.23 6.75 4.45
C TYR A 42 1.87 7.35 4.18
N GLU A 43 1.04 7.42 5.21
CA GLU A 43 -0.31 7.99 5.16
C GLU A 43 -0.28 9.39 5.78
N HIS A 44 -0.68 10.40 5.00
CA HIS A 44 -0.91 11.76 5.46
C HIS A 44 -2.41 11.96 5.66
N PRO A 45 -2.88 12.24 6.89
CA PRO A 45 -4.28 12.50 7.17
C PRO A 45 -4.71 13.85 6.58
N LEU A 46 -5.91 13.88 6.03
CA LEU A 46 -6.57 15.07 5.50
C LEU A 46 -7.82 15.39 6.33
N ALA A 47 -8.43 16.53 6.00
CA ALA A 47 -9.68 16.94 6.62
C ALA A 47 -10.77 15.85 6.52
N TYR A 48 -11.66 15.83 7.50
CA TYR A 48 -12.83 14.95 7.58
C TYR A 48 -12.53 13.44 7.66
N GLY A 49 -11.29 13.05 8.01
CA GLY A 49 -10.88 11.65 8.12
C GLY A 49 -10.52 10.98 6.78
N ASN A 50 -10.41 11.76 5.72
CA ASN A 50 -9.76 11.34 4.49
C ASN A 50 -8.24 11.25 4.69
N ALA A 51 -7.54 10.64 3.75
CA ALA A 51 -6.08 10.57 3.78
C ALA A 51 -5.52 10.38 2.36
N VAL A 52 -4.24 10.70 2.21
CA VAL A 52 -3.44 10.29 1.06
C VAL A 52 -2.34 9.37 1.56
N GLU A 53 -2.12 8.27 0.87
CA GLU A 53 -1.02 7.35 1.16
C GLU A 53 -0.13 7.19 -0.06
N VAL A 54 1.17 7.33 0.15
CA VAL A 54 2.20 6.91 -0.79
C VAL A 54 2.73 5.57 -0.31
N PHE A 55 2.77 4.58 -1.18
CA PHE A 55 3.17 3.23 -0.82
C PHE A 55 4.19 2.63 -1.78
N GLY A 56 4.97 1.69 -1.26
CA GLY A 56 5.78 0.75 -2.01
C GLY A 56 5.42 -0.66 -1.60
N GLU A 57 5.34 -1.55 -2.57
CA GLU A 57 4.95 -2.93 -2.41
C GLU A 57 5.98 -3.84 -3.06
N VAL A 58 6.22 -4.96 -2.42
CA VAL A 58 6.98 -6.07 -2.98
C VAL A 58 6.15 -7.33 -2.88
N GLY A 59 6.22 -8.16 -3.90
CA GLY A 59 5.49 -9.42 -3.88
C GLY A 59 6.20 -10.51 -4.66
N ASN A 60 5.70 -11.71 -4.46
CA ASN A 60 6.22 -12.90 -5.12
C ASN A 60 5.06 -13.83 -5.52
N HIS A 61 5.09 -14.30 -6.74
CA HIS A 61 4.17 -15.32 -7.25
C HIS A 61 4.62 -16.72 -6.79
N TRP A 62 3.89 -17.33 -5.88
CA TRP A 62 4.25 -18.65 -5.32
C TRP A 62 4.10 -19.81 -6.31
N GLN A 63 3.46 -19.60 -7.46
CA GLN A 63 3.36 -20.62 -8.52
C GLN A 63 4.63 -20.76 -9.36
N GLU A 64 5.53 -19.77 -9.28
CA GLU A 64 6.81 -19.83 -9.93
C GLU A 64 7.80 -20.69 -9.10
N PRO A 65 8.40 -21.73 -9.67
CA PRO A 65 9.30 -22.62 -8.94
C PRO A 65 10.60 -21.91 -8.49
N ASP A 66 10.93 -20.79 -9.13
CA ASP A 66 12.10 -19.98 -8.82
C ASP A 66 11.62 -18.67 -8.17
N PHE A 67 11.99 -18.47 -6.90
CA PHE A 67 11.62 -17.30 -6.12
C PHE A 67 11.93 -15.99 -6.86
N TRP A 68 13.09 -15.92 -7.51
CA TRP A 68 13.51 -14.71 -8.21
C TRP A 68 12.72 -14.44 -9.47
N LYS A 69 12.15 -15.46 -10.10
CA LYS A 69 11.31 -15.27 -11.29
C LYS A 69 9.90 -14.77 -10.98
N GLY A 70 9.40 -15.08 -9.79
CA GLY A 70 8.10 -14.63 -9.30
C GLY A 70 8.09 -13.23 -8.68
N TYR A 71 9.25 -12.62 -8.48
CA TYR A 71 9.37 -11.35 -7.79
C TYR A 71 8.84 -10.18 -8.63
N TYR A 72 8.08 -9.30 -8.00
CA TYR A 72 7.68 -8.00 -8.55
C TYR A 72 7.79 -6.91 -7.48
N TRP A 73 7.90 -5.68 -7.93
CA TRP A 73 7.73 -4.51 -7.09
C TRP A 73 6.67 -3.59 -7.69
N ASP A 74 5.99 -2.86 -6.84
CA ASP A 74 4.92 -1.93 -7.17
C ASP A 74 4.98 -0.73 -6.24
N GLY A 75 4.47 0.39 -6.68
CA GLY A 75 4.37 1.59 -5.87
C GLY A 75 3.33 2.54 -6.44
N GLY A 76 2.76 3.36 -5.57
CA GLY A 76 1.69 4.24 -6.00
C GLY A 76 1.28 5.26 -4.96
N ILE A 77 0.24 5.99 -5.33
CA ILE A 77 -0.40 6.98 -4.48
C ILE A 77 -1.89 6.67 -4.47
N VAL A 78 -2.47 6.52 -3.29
CA VAL A 78 -3.91 6.30 -3.13
C VAL A 78 -4.53 7.39 -2.29
N TYR A 79 -5.67 7.85 -2.73
CA TYR A 79 -6.56 8.69 -1.93
C TYR A 79 -7.54 7.80 -1.19
N LYS A 80 -7.77 8.10 0.09
CA LYS A 80 -8.65 7.35 0.99
C LYS A 80 -9.82 8.22 1.39
N PHE A 81 -11.01 7.87 0.88
CA PHE A 81 -12.26 8.53 1.25
C PHE A 81 -12.85 7.87 2.48
N ARG A 82 -13.18 8.65 3.50
CA ARG A 82 -13.91 8.15 4.65
C ARG A 82 -15.36 7.83 4.25
N LEU A 83 -15.75 6.57 4.40
CA LEU A 83 -17.13 6.14 4.22
C LEU A 83 -17.91 6.21 5.54
N VAL A 84 -17.36 5.57 6.58
CA VAL A 84 -18.00 5.48 7.90
C VAL A 84 -16.95 5.63 8.99
N ARG A 85 -17.32 6.33 10.06
CA ARG A 85 -16.56 6.36 11.31
C ARG A 85 -17.50 6.11 12.47
N TYR A 86 -17.20 5.10 13.26
CA TYR A 86 -17.95 4.78 14.47
C TYR A 86 -16.97 4.48 15.61
N LYS A 87 -16.96 5.35 16.64
CA LYS A 87 -16.01 5.27 17.75
C LYS A 87 -14.56 5.12 17.23
N ASN A 88 -13.97 3.97 17.46
CA ASN A 88 -12.59 3.64 17.09
C ASN A 88 -12.48 2.91 15.73
N ALA A 89 -13.60 2.64 15.07
CA ALA A 89 -13.67 1.98 13.79
C ALA A 89 -13.77 3.01 12.66
N LEU A 90 -13.02 2.81 11.60
CA LEU A 90 -12.97 3.67 10.43
C LEU A 90 -12.99 2.81 9.18
N LEU A 91 -13.97 3.04 8.32
CA LEU A 91 -14.06 2.43 7.00
C LEU A 91 -13.77 3.49 5.93
N ARG A 92 -12.81 3.19 5.05
CA ARG A 92 -12.42 4.04 3.94
C ARG A 92 -12.51 3.30 2.62
N PHE A 93 -12.86 4.01 1.57
CA PHE A 93 -12.63 3.59 0.20
C PHE A 93 -11.29 4.16 -0.26
N ARG A 94 -10.43 3.32 -0.82
CA ARG A 94 -9.12 3.71 -1.34
C ARG A 94 -9.10 3.58 -2.85
N PHE A 95 -8.46 4.56 -3.50
CA PHE A 95 -8.38 4.61 -4.95
C PHE A 95 -7.17 5.43 -5.39
N GLY A 96 -6.43 4.96 -6.40
CA GLY A 96 -5.31 5.69 -6.96
C GLY A 96 -4.51 4.96 -8.00
N PRO A 97 -3.60 5.66 -8.68
CA PRO A 97 -2.69 5.07 -9.65
C PRO A 97 -1.55 4.32 -8.96
N HIS A 98 -1.10 3.27 -9.61
CA HIS A 98 0.10 2.54 -9.23
C HIS A 98 0.92 2.14 -10.45
N PHE A 99 2.21 1.90 -10.25
CA PHE A 99 3.13 1.45 -11.28
C PHE A 99 4.16 0.50 -10.67
N GLY A 100 4.62 -0.42 -11.47
CA GLY A 100 5.57 -1.42 -11.00
C GLY A 100 6.27 -2.15 -12.12
N SER A 101 7.05 -3.13 -11.74
CA SER A 101 7.74 -3.98 -12.69
C SER A 101 7.85 -5.41 -12.16
N THR A 102 7.58 -6.35 -13.02
CA THR A 102 8.08 -7.71 -12.88
C THR A 102 9.49 -7.77 -13.46
N GLN A 103 10.19 -8.89 -13.33
CA GLN A 103 11.56 -9.02 -13.88
C GLN A 103 11.70 -8.68 -15.36
N ARG A 104 10.62 -8.73 -16.13
CA ARG A 104 10.67 -8.61 -17.59
C ARG A 104 9.84 -7.48 -18.18
N LYS A 105 8.88 -6.95 -17.40
CA LYS A 105 7.87 -6.05 -17.96
C LYS A 105 7.45 -5.01 -16.95
N PHE A 106 7.39 -3.78 -17.40
CA PHE A 106 6.82 -2.67 -16.65
C PHE A 106 5.29 -2.68 -16.81
N PHE A 107 4.58 -2.37 -15.74
CA PHE A 107 3.13 -2.19 -15.75
C PHE A 107 2.73 -0.91 -15.03
N PHE A 108 1.59 -0.40 -15.38
CA PHE A 108 0.91 0.62 -14.62
C PHE A 108 -0.58 0.26 -14.51
N GLY A 109 -1.25 0.81 -13.52
CA GLY A 109 -2.64 0.48 -13.29
C GLY A 109 -3.33 1.41 -12.32
N ILE A 110 -4.51 0.98 -11.91
CA ILE A 110 -5.31 1.64 -10.90
C ILE A 110 -5.56 0.65 -9.77
N GLU A 111 -5.33 1.11 -8.56
CA GLU A 111 -5.71 0.41 -7.32
C GLU A 111 -7.04 0.95 -6.83
N GLY A 112 -7.92 0.06 -6.39
CA GLY A 112 -9.16 0.40 -5.70
C GLY A 112 -9.50 -0.62 -4.63
N GLY A 113 -10.19 -0.20 -3.55
CA GLY A 113 -10.53 -1.16 -2.50
C GLY A 113 -11.16 -0.54 -1.27
N LEU A 114 -11.34 -1.38 -0.26
CA LEU A 114 -11.87 -0.99 1.03
C LEU A 114 -10.80 -1.20 2.10
N GLU A 115 -10.71 -0.26 3.01
CA GLU A 115 -9.85 -0.33 4.18
C GLU A 115 -10.68 -0.16 5.45
N TYR A 116 -10.71 -1.18 6.27
CA TYR A 116 -11.16 -1.08 7.65
C TYR A 116 -9.97 -0.82 8.56
N SER A 117 -10.08 0.16 9.45
CA SER A 117 -9.08 0.44 10.48
C SER A 117 -9.71 0.50 11.86
N HIS A 118 -9.07 -0.14 12.83
CA HIS A 118 -9.39 0.00 14.25
C HIS A 118 -8.31 0.83 14.94
N VAL A 119 -8.69 1.98 15.46
CA VAL A 119 -7.78 2.94 16.10
C VAL A 119 -7.68 2.64 17.59
N PHE A 120 -6.48 2.38 18.09
CA PHE A 120 -6.20 2.19 19.51
C PHE A 120 -5.97 3.53 20.22
N ARG A 121 -6.05 3.52 21.55
CA ARG A 121 -5.86 4.72 22.39
C ARG A 121 -4.47 5.36 22.27
N ASN A 122 -3.47 4.57 21.91
CA ASN A 122 -2.09 5.03 21.70
C ASN A 122 -1.85 5.62 20.29
N GLY A 123 -2.90 5.75 19.47
CA GLY A 123 -2.81 6.25 18.09
C GLY A 123 -2.45 5.19 17.03
N TRP A 124 -2.08 3.99 17.44
CA TRP A 124 -1.86 2.89 16.50
C TRP A 124 -3.17 2.47 15.83
N GLU A 125 -3.08 1.95 14.63
CA GLU A 125 -4.23 1.37 13.93
C GLU A 125 -3.90 -0.05 13.47
N PHE A 126 -4.84 -0.96 13.67
CA PHE A 126 -4.88 -2.23 12.97
C PHE A 126 -5.73 -2.05 11.72
N SER A 127 -5.27 -2.53 10.57
CA SER A 127 -5.98 -2.38 9.29
C SER A 127 -6.20 -3.71 8.60
N ILE A 128 -7.36 -3.80 7.95
CA ILE A 128 -7.71 -4.86 7.01
C ILE A 128 -8.01 -4.16 5.69
N ILE A 129 -7.29 -4.54 4.63
CA ILE A 129 -7.38 -3.92 3.33
C ILE A 129 -7.83 -4.96 2.31
N GLN A 130 -8.99 -4.75 1.72
CA GLN A 130 -9.41 -5.46 0.53
C GLN A 130 -8.90 -4.63 -0.67
N LYS A 131 -8.00 -5.21 -1.44
CA LYS A 131 -7.26 -4.55 -2.52
C LYS A 131 -7.64 -5.14 -3.87
N ASN A 132 -7.89 -4.27 -4.85
CA ASN A 132 -8.10 -4.64 -6.25
C ASN A 132 -7.16 -3.79 -7.11
N ASN A 133 -6.39 -4.44 -7.96
CA ASN A 133 -5.51 -3.80 -8.92
C ASN A 133 -5.94 -4.15 -10.33
N VAL A 134 -6.07 -3.15 -11.18
CA VAL A 134 -6.29 -3.30 -12.62
C VAL A 134 -5.05 -2.80 -13.34
N ASN A 135 -4.35 -3.71 -14.00
CA ASN A 135 -3.11 -3.41 -14.73
C ASN A 135 -3.41 -3.28 -16.24
N PHE A 136 -2.83 -2.27 -16.88
CA PHE A 136 -3.17 -1.93 -18.27
C PHE A 136 -2.15 -2.41 -19.32
N LEU A 137 -0.88 -2.57 -18.99
CA LEU A 137 0.14 -2.87 -19.99
C LEU A 137 0.58 -4.33 -20.02
N HIS A 138 0.91 -4.88 -18.88
CA HIS A 138 1.49 -6.21 -18.79
C HIS A 138 1.20 -6.84 -17.41
N GLY A 139 1.28 -8.15 -17.33
CA GLY A 139 1.02 -8.93 -16.12
C GLY A 139 -0.43 -9.35 -16.00
N ASP A 140 -0.83 -9.79 -14.81
CA ASP A 140 -2.21 -10.14 -14.54
C ASP A 140 -3.06 -8.87 -14.60
N THR A 141 -4.00 -8.84 -15.56
CA THR A 141 -4.87 -7.67 -15.80
C THR A 141 -5.64 -7.29 -14.55
N PHE A 142 -6.01 -8.28 -13.75
CA PHE A 142 -6.76 -8.07 -12.51
C PHE A 142 -6.16 -8.89 -11.37
N ARG A 143 -5.89 -8.20 -10.25
CA ARG A 143 -5.48 -8.84 -9.00
C ARG A 143 -6.39 -8.36 -7.90
N ASN A 144 -6.86 -9.27 -7.07
CA ASN A 144 -7.60 -8.92 -5.87
C ASN A 144 -7.05 -9.68 -4.66
N GLY A 145 -7.21 -9.11 -3.48
CA GLY A 145 -6.75 -9.80 -2.29
C GLY A 145 -7.01 -9.06 -1.00
N LEU A 146 -6.47 -9.63 0.04
CA LEU A 146 -6.64 -9.16 1.41
C LEU A 146 -5.27 -8.97 2.06
N LEU A 147 -5.09 -7.80 2.66
CA LEU A 147 -3.91 -7.49 3.46
C LEU A 147 -4.33 -7.17 4.88
N LEU A 148 -3.49 -7.58 5.81
CA LEU A 148 -3.56 -7.19 7.21
C LEU A 148 -2.37 -6.28 7.51
N GLY A 149 -2.58 -5.27 8.32
CA GLY A 149 -1.52 -4.34 8.62
C GLY A 149 -1.66 -3.57 9.90
N VAL A 150 -0.59 -2.85 10.20
CA VAL A 150 -0.51 -1.95 11.34
C VAL A 150 -0.04 -0.59 10.86
N LYS A 151 -0.64 0.46 11.41
CA LYS A 151 -0.20 1.84 11.20
C LYS A 151 0.26 2.42 12.53
N VAL A 152 1.40 3.07 12.46
CA VAL A 152 2.05 3.69 13.61
C VAL A 152 2.06 5.20 13.38
N PRO A 153 1.60 6.03 14.34
CA PRO A 153 1.73 7.47 14.27
C PRO A 153 3.21 7.85 14.27
N PHE A 154 3.53 8.86 13.49
CA PHE A 154 4.91 9.26 13.24
C PHE A 154 5.11 10.75 13.59
#